data_31cec4501d327ae93e87b16d636e0733
#
_entry.id   31cec4501d327ae93e87b16d636e0733
#
_cell.length_a   1.000
_cell.length_b   1.000
_cell.length_c   1.000
_cell.angle_alpha   90.00
_cell.angle_beta   90.00
_cell.angle_gamma   90.00
#
_symmetry.space_group_name_H-M   'P 1'
#
loop_
_entity.id
_entity.type
_entity.pdbx_description
1 polymer ?
#
loop_
_entity_poly.entity_id
_entity_poly.type
_entity_poly.pdbx_seq_one_letter_code
_entity_poly.pdbx_strand_id
1 'polypeptide(L)'
;EEGVLAIVKRSGVTEPFSRAKIIAGVRKACQGRPVDEDAIALLAQRVEETVRAKGAAEVPSHEVGLAILGPLRELDEVAYLRFASVYRSFNTLEDFEREIAALRASAEKSAEKPTGK
;
A
#
# COMPACT_ATOMS: atom_id res chain seq x y z
N GLU A 1 19.71 12.63 -13.24
CA GLU A 1 20.11 11.33 -12.71
C GLU A 1 19.64 11.15 -11.29
N GLU A 2 19.02 10.02 -11.03
CA GLU A 2 18.51 9.74 -9.70
C GLU A 2 19.53 8.99 -8.89
N GLY A 3 19.70 9.39 -7.63
CA GLY A 3 20.55 8.66 -6.74
C GLY A 3 19.88 7.37 -6.29
N VAL A 4 20.67 6.57 -5.61
CA VAL A 4 20.16 5.33 -5.04
C VAL A 4 19.29 5.67 -3.82
N LEU A 5 18.09 5.15 -3.80
CA LEU A 5 17.19 5.33 -2.67
C LEU A 5 17.32 4.10 -1.78
N ALA A 6 17.69 4.32 -0.53
CA ALA A 6 17.87 3.25 0.42
C ALA A 6 16.67 3.13 1.35
N ILE A 7 16.28 1.90 1.62
CA ILE A 7 15.19 1.63 2.54
C ILE A 7 15.77 1.11 3.84
N VAL A 8 15.39 1.73 4.94
CA VAL A 8 15.91 1.34 6.26
C VAL A 8 14.89 0.42 6.93
N LYS A 9 15.27 -0.81 7.16
CA LYS A 9 14.41 -1.79 7.79
C LYS A 9 14.33 -1.54 9.30
N ARG A 10 13.34 -2.15 9.92
CA ARG A 10 13.15 -2.01 11.36
C ARG A 10 14.41 -2.40 12.13
N SER A 11 15.13 -3.37 11.63
CA SER A 11 16.38 -3.83 12.26
C SER A 11 17.54 -2.84 12.13
N GLY A 12 17.37 -1.81 11.32
CA GLY A 12 18.42 -0.86 11.03
C GLY A 12 19.21 -1.18 9.78
N VAL A 13 19.00 -2.37 9.22
CA VAL A 13 19.66 -2.76 7.98
C VAL A 13 19.08 -1.97 6.83
N THR A 14 19.93 -1.50 5.93
CA THR A 14 19.47 -0.79 4.75
C THR A 14 19.54 -1.69 3.53
N GLU A 15 18.64 -1.46 2.59
CA GLU A 15 18.66 -2.14 1.32
C GLU A 15 18.17 -1.18 0.25
N PRO A 16 18.56 -1.39 -1.00
CA PRO A 16 18.09 -0.49 -2.05
C PRO A 16 16.60 -0.65 -2.28
N PHE A 17 15.97 0.45 -2.66
CA PHE A 17 14.56 0.40 -3.00
C PHE A 17 14.37 -0.59 -4.14
N SER A 18 13.35 -1.43 -4.05
CA SER A 18 13.09 -2.44 -5.07
C SER A 18 11.62 -2.43 -5.45
N ARG A 19 11.36 -2.01 -6.68
CA ARG A 19 10.00 -2.05 -7.21
C ARG A 19 9.51 -3.50 -7.29
N ALA A 20 10.43 -4.43 -7.59
CA ALA A 20 10.08 -5.85 -7.69
C ALA A 20 9.56 -6.40 -6.37
N LYS A 21 10.10 -5.94 -5.26
CA LYS A 21 9.63 -6.40 -3.95
C LYS A 21 8.21 -5.91 -3.67
N ILE A 22 7.93 -4.66 -4.06
CA ILE A 22 6.58 -4.12 -3.90
C ILE A 22 5.60 -4.93 -4.75
N ILE A 23 5.97 -5.19 -5.99
CA ILE A 23 5.12 -5.96 -6.89
C ILE A 23 4.82 -7.33 -6.32
N ALA A 24 5.85 -8.01 -5.79
CA ALA A 24 5.67 -9.34 -5.22
C ALA A 24 4.71 -9.33 -4.03
N GLY A 25 4.87 -8.35 -3.14
CA GLY A 25 4.02 -8.26 -1.97
C GLY A 25 2.58 -7.93 -2.32
N VAL A 26 2.39 -7.00 -3.25
CA VAL A 26 1.05 -6.63 -3.66
C VAL A 26 0.39 -7.77 -4.44
N ARG A 27 1.15 -8.44 -5.31
CA ARG A 27 0.63 -9.58 -6.06
C ARG A 27 0.10 -10.66 -5.11
N LYS A 28 0.84 -10.91 -4.04
CA LYS A 28 0.41 -11.89 -3.05
C LYS A 28 -0.91 -11.49 -2.42
N ALA A 29 -1.06 -10.22 -2.08
CA ALA A 29 -2.29 -9.73 -1.49
C ALA A 29 -3.46 -9.78 -2.47
N CYS A 30 -3.18 -9.69 -3.76
CA CYS A 30 -4.20 -9.68 -4.80
C CYS A 30 -4.55 -11.07 -5.31
N GLN A 31 -4.00 -12.10 -4.70
CA GLN A 31 -4.21 -13.47 -5.17
C GLN A 31 -5.70 -13.80 -5.17
N GLY A 32 -6.20 -14.26 -6.32
CA GLY A 32 -7.62 -14.59 -6.46
C GLY A 32 -8.53 -13.40 -6.68
N ARG A 33 -7.95 -12.21 -6.80
CA ARG A 33 -8.76 -11.01 -7.04
C ARG A 33 -8.67 -10.59 -8.50
N PRO A 34 -9.67 -9.87 -8.99
CA PRO A 34 -9.69 -9.43 -10.40
C PRO A 34 -8.79 -8.21 -10.60
N VAL A 35 -7.51 -8.41 -10.37
CA VAL A 35 -6.49 -7.36 -10.50
C VAL A 35 -5.41 -7.90 -11.41
N ASP A 36 -5.14 -7.18 -12.52
CA ASP A 36 -4.16 -7.66 -13.47
C ASP A 36 -2.75 -7.14 -13.15
N GLU A 37 -1.78 -7.72 -13.84
CA GLU A 37 -0.38 -7.40 -13.57
C GLU A 37 -0.04 -5.95 -13.92
N ASP A 38 -0.69 -5.39 -14.93
CA ASP A 38 -0.44 -4.00 -15.30
C ASP A 38 -0.85 -3.06 -14.18
N ALA A 39 -1.98 -3.35 -13.54
CA ALA A 39 -2.45 -2.52 -12.43
C ALA A 39 -1.48 -2.60 -11.26
N ILE A 40 -0.94 -3.77 -11.00
CA ILE A 40 0.03 -3.95 -9.91
C ILE A 40 1.32 -3.20 -10.22
N ALA A 41 1.78 -3.28 -11.47
CA ALA A 41 2.99 -2.58 -11.88
C ALA A 41 2.82 -1.07 -11.76
N LEU A 42 1.65 -0.58 -12.15
CA LEU A 42 1.37 0.85 -12.04
C LEU A 42 1.33 1.30 -10.59
N LEU A 43 0.76 0.48 -9.73
CA LEU A 43 0.73 0.77 -8.30
C LEU A 43 2.15 0.90 -7.76
N ALA A 44 3.02 -0.03 -8.15
CA ALA A 44 4.41 -0.01 -7.68
C ALA A 44 5.12 1.26 -8.15
N GLN A 45 4.84 1.68 -9.38
CA GLN A 45 5.42 2.91 -9.90
C GLN A 45 4.95 4.12 -9.10
N ARG A 46 3.66 4.17 -8.78
CA ARG A 46 3.10 5.27 -7.98
C ARG A 46 3.73 5.32 -6.60
N VAL A 47 3.95 4.15 -6.00
CA VAL A 47 4.57 4.08 -4.69
C VAL A 47 5.98 4.63 -4.75
N GLU A 48 6.73 4.23 -5.77
CA GLU A 48 8.09 4.73 -5.93
C GLU A 48 8.11 6.24 -6.08
N GLU A 49 7.20 6.78 -6.88
CA GLU A 49 7.13 8.22 -7.08
C GLU A 49 6.81 8.94 -5.77
N THR A 50 5.88 8.39 -5.00
CA THR A 50 5.52 8.97 -3.71
C THR A 50 6.70 9.00 -2.75
N VAL A 51 7.43 7.90 -2.69
CA VAL A 51 8.55 7.79 -1.77
C VAL A 51 9.70 8.71 -2.20
N ARG A 52 9.99 8.74 -3.49
CA ARG A 52 11.08 9.60 -3.99
C ARG A 52 10.74 11.08 -3.86
N ALA A 53 9.45 11.42 -3.89
CA ALA A 53 9.04 12.82 -3.75
C ALA A 53 9.39 13.39 -2.39
N LYS A 54 9.66 12.54 -1.41
CA LYS A 54 10.05 13.00 -0.09
C LYS A 54 11.44 13.62 -0.08
N GLY A 55 12.24 13.32 -1.10
CA GLY A 55 13.55 13.94 -1.27
C GLY A 55 14.65 13.41 -0.37
N ALA A 56 14.37 12.39 0.42
CA ALA A 56 15.37 11.83 1.32
C ALA A 56 16.13 10.69 0.64
N ALA A 57 17.41 10.55 0.97
CA ALA A 57 18.22 9.47 0.44
C ALA A 57 17.89 8.15 1.13
N GLU A 58 17.39 8.21 2.36
CA GLU A 58 17.00 7.03 3.11
C GLU A 58 15.58 7.20 3.61
N VAL A 59 14.78 6.14 3.48
CA VAL A 59 13.37 6.17 3.88
C VAL A 59 13.08 4.92 4.70
N PRO A 60 12.44 5.06 5.85
CA PRO A 60 12.07 3.87 6.63
C PRO A 60 11.12 2.98 5.86
N SER A 61 11.27 1.67 6.01
CA SER A 61 10.38 0.73 5.33
C SER A 61 8.92 0.97 5.70
N HIS A 62 8.67 1.47 6.90
CA HIS A 62 7.32 1.81 7.34
C HIS A 62 6.67 2.83 6.40
N GLU A 63 7.44 3.80 5.94
CA GLU A 63 6.92 4.82 5.03
C GLU A 63 6.52 4.22 3.68
N VAL A 64 7.30 3.23 3.23
CA VAL A 64 6.97 2.55 1.98
C VAL A 64 5.65 1.80 2.14
N GLY A 65 5.47 1.13 3.26
CA GLY A 65 4.21 0.43 3.54
C GLY A 65 3.02 1.38 3.55
N LEU A 66 3.18 2.54 4.18
CA LEU A 66 2.11 3.52 4.20
C LEU A 66 1.78 4.01 2.79
N ALA A 67 2.81 4.16 1.96
CA ALA A 67 2.60 4.61 0.59
C ALA A 67 1.85 3.57 -0.26
N ILE A 68 1.94 2.30 0.12
CA ILE A 68 1.24 1.23 -0.59
C ILE A 68 -0.25 1.20 -0.24
N LEU A 69 -0.57 1.48 1.01
CA LEU A 69 -1.94 1.27 1.53
C LEU A 69 -3.00 2.04 0.75
N GLY A 70 -2.77 3.31 0.49
CA GLY A 70 -3.76 4.12 -0.21
C GLY A 70 -4.08 3.60 -1.60
N PRO A 71 -3.08 3.48 -2.47
CA PRO A 71 -3.33 2.98 -3.82
C PRO A 71 -3.90 1.56 -3.85
N LEU A 72 -3.49 0.70 -2.91
CA LEU A 72 -3.99 -0.66 -2.87
C LEU A 72 -5.47 -0.68 -2.48
N ARG A 73 -5.86 0.19 -1.56
CA ARG A 73 -7.25 0.28 -1.17
C ARG A 73 -8.13 0.68 -2.36
N GLU A 74 -7.66 1.60 -3.18
CA GLU A 74 -8.38 2.02 -4.36
C GLU A 74 -8.48 0.88 -5.39
N LEU A 75 -7.46 0.05 -5.44
CA LEU A 75 -7.39 -1.01 -6.41
C LEU A 75 -8.32 -2.17 -6.05
N ASP A 76 -8.28 -2.62 -4.80
CA ASP A 76 -9.10 -3.75 -4.35
C ASP A 76 -9.13 -3.79 -2.83
N GLU A 77 -10.34 -3.68 -2.27
CA GLU A 77 -10.48 -3.59 -0.82
C GLU A 77 -10.09 -4.86 -0.09
N VAL A 78 -10.34 -6.02 -0.71
CA VAL A 78 -9.97 -7.28 -0.07
C VAL A 78 -8.45 -7.43 -0.03
N ALA A 79 -7.79 -7.10 -1.14
CA ALA A 79 -6.34 -7.13 -1.19
C ALA A 79 -5.76 -6.15 -0.17
N TYR A 80 -6.37 -4.96 -0.07
CA TYR A 80 -5.96 -3.99 0.92
C TYR A 80 -6.05 -4.57 2.33
N LEU A 81 -7.19 -5.20 2.64
CA LEU A 81 -7.40 -5.76 3.97
C LEU A 81 -6.35 -6.83 4.30
N ARG A 82 -6.04 -7.67 3.33
CA ARG A 82 -5.00 -8.69 3.51
C ARG A 82 -3.66 -8.07 3.81
N PHE A 83 -3.28 -7.09 3.00
CA PHE A 83 -1.99 -6.42 3.16
C PHE A 83 -1.92 -5.69 4.48
N ALA A 84 -2.98 -4.95 4.81
CA ALA A 84 -3.04 -4.18 6.03
C ALA A 84 -2.99 -5.08 7.26
N SER A 85 -3.63 -6.25 7.18
CA SER A 85 -3.65 -7.15 8.33
C SER A 85 -2.26 -7.64 8.68
N VAL A 86 -1.42 -7.86 7.68
CA VAL A 86 -0.03 -8.26 7.92
C VAL A 86 0.81 -7.06 8.31
N TYR A 87 0.69 -5.99 7.55
CA TYR A 87 1.50 -4.80 7.75
C TYR A 87 1.26 -4.18 9.13
N ARG A 88 -0.01 -4.12 9.55
CA ARG A 88 -0.38 -3.54 10.85
C ARG A 88 -0.53 -4.58 11.95
N SER A 89 -0.22 -5.83 11.63
CA SER A 89 -0.21 -6.91 12.61
C SER A 89 -1.56 -7.07 13.32
N PHE A 90 -2.62 -7.28 12.55
CA PHE A 90 -3.93 -7.55 13.16
C PHE A 90 -3.84 -8.87 13.92
N ASN A 91 -4.28 -8.86 15.16
CA ASN A 91 -4.19 -10.03 16.05
C ASN A 91 -5.53 -10.58 16.47
N THR A 92 -6.59 -9.80 16.35
CA THR A 92 -7.91 -10.21 16.83
C THR A 92 -8.96 -9.95 15.78
N LEU A 93 -10.11 -10.59 15.95
CA LEU A 93 -11.25 -10.34 15.07
C LEU A 93 -11.66 -8.87 15.15
N GLU A 94 -11.51 -8.28 16.32
CA GLU A 94 -11.88 -6.87 16.50
C GLU A 94 -11.02 -5.95 15.64
N ASP A 95 -9.75 -6.30 15.48
CA ASP A 95 -8.87 -5.51 14.59
C ASP A 95 -9.44 -5.50 13.18
N PHE A 96 -9.86 -6.68 12.69
CA PHE A 96 -10.46 -6.78 11.36
C PHE A 96 -11.79 -6.05 11.28
N GLU A 97 -12.62 -6.20 12.32
CA GLU A 97 -13.92 -5.55 12.32
C GLU A 97 -13.80 -4.03 12.27
N ARG A 98 -12.82 -3.51 13.00
CA ARG A 98 -12.57 -2.07 13.04
C ARG A 98 -12.16 -1.57 11.66
N GLU A 99 -11.29 -2.32 10.99
CA GLU A 99 -10.84 -1.92 9.66
C GLU A 99 -11.96 -2.03 8.64
N ILE A 100 -12.76 -3.10 8.72
CA ILE A 100 -13.87 -3.28 7.82
C ILE A 100 -14.89 -2.15 7.98
N ALA A 101 -15.15 -1.76 9.22
CA ALA A 101 -16.06 -0.65 9.48
C ALA A 101 -15.55 0.63 8.86
N ALA A 102 -14.24 0.87 8.95
CA ALA A 102 -13.63 2.06 8.36
C ALA A 102 -13.76 2.05 6.84
N LEU A 103 -13.58 0.88 6.23
CA LEU A 103 -13.71 0.75 4.77
C LEU A 103 -15.15 1.05 4.34
N ARG A 104 -16.12 0.53 5.08
CA ARG A 104 -17.52 0.75 4.76
C ARG A 104 -17.94 2.19 4.94
N ALA A 105 -17.45 2.83 6.00
CA ALA A 105 -17.75 4.23 6.24
C ALA A 105 -17.20 5.11 5.12
N SER A 106 -15.99 4.78 4.66
CA SER A 106 -15.38 5.49 3.55
C SER A 106 -16.17 5.35 2.26
N ALA A 107 -16.65 4.13 2.00
CA ALA A 107 -17.42 3.86 0.80
C ALA A 107 -18.73 4.62 0.83
N GLU A 108 -19.41 4.66 1.97
CA GLU A 108 -20.63 5.40 2.13
C GLU A 108 -20.43 6.88 1.90
N LYS A 109 -19.34 7.40 2.44
CA LYS A 109 -19.02 8.80 2.30
C LYS A 109 -18.79 9.15 0.84
N SER A 110 -18.09 8.28 0.13
CA SER A 110 -17.86 8.49 -1.29
C SER A 110 -19.16 8.47 -2.08
N ALA A 111 -20.06 7.55 -1.72
CA ALA A 111 -21.33 7.41 -2.42
C ALA A 111 -22.21 8.64 -2.23
N GLU A 112 -22.13 9.28 -1.06
CA GLU A 112 -22.93 10.46 -0.77
C GLU A 112 -22.36 11.72 -1.39
N LYS A 113 -21.15 11.65 -1.86
CA LYS A 113 -20.50 12.82 -2.41
C LYS A 113 -21.23 13.29 -3.65
N PRO A 114 -21.51 14.60 -3.77
CA PRO A 114 -22.19 15.10 -4.96
C PRO A 114 -21.35 14.80 -6.19
N THR A 115 -22.04 14.39 -7.24
CA THR A 115 -21.34 14.11 -8.48
C THR A 115 -21.33 15.38 -9.27
N GLY A 116 -20.61 16.02 -9.29
CA GLY A 116 -20.71 16.99 -10.03
C GLY A 116 -21.19 18.00 -10.58
N LYS A 117 -21.22 18.31 -10.76
CA LYS A 117 -21.54 19.10 -11.08
C LYS A 117 -21.18 19.48 -11.56
#